data_bac8c72acbb17c39d431e58c899d1148
#
_entry.id   bac8c72acbb17c39d431e58c899d1148
#
_cell.length_a   1.000
_cell.length_b   1.000
_cell.length_c   1.000
_cell.angle_alpha   90.00
_cell.angle_beta   90.00
_cell.angle_gamma   90.00
#
_symmetry.space_group_name_H-M   'P 1'
#
loop_
_entity.id
_entity.type
_entity.pdbx_description
1 polymer ?
#
loop_
_entity_poly.entity_id
_entity_poly.type
_entity_poly.pdbx_seq_one_letter_code
_entity_poly.pdbx_strand_id
1 'polypeptide(L)'
;VFVLSDLDIGMNDWMIKDLKWDDKFKPDRGKVLSSEEIENMETFHRYLDVDGDGIPYRTIPGTNPKGSYFTRGSGHNRFGGYTEDASEYQDVVDRLLVKWETAKTLVPKPAVSFSKSNEFGIISIGSCDDAIREARDVMKKQDQNLNYLRVKAFPFTKEVQKFLDDHEMIFVVEQNRDGQLSKLLISEAEVDPKKIKSIRLYNGIPIFSK
;
A
#
# COMPACT_ATOMS: atom_id res chain seq x y z
N VAL A 1 3.03 1.14 14.75
CA VAL A 1 3.39 0.32 13.57
C VAL A 1 3.14 -1.13 13.93
N PHE A 2 2.46 -1.87 13.05
CA PHE A 2 2.28 -3.31 13.14
C PHE A 2 3.16 -3.97 12.09
N VAL A 3 3.85 -5.04 12.47
CA VAL A 3 4.62 -5.88 11.55
C VAL A 3 3.92 -7.22 11.48
N LEU A 4 3.50 -7.59 10.26
CA LEU A 4 2.83 -8.85 9.99
C LEU A 4 3.75 -9.71 9.12
N SER A 5 3.74 -11.02 9.38
CA SER A 5 4.50 -12.00 8.62
C SER A 5 3.59 -13.16 8.23
N ASP A 6 4.02 -13.97 7.31
CA ASP A 6 3.37 -15.23 6.98
C ASP A 6 4.18 -16.45 7.46
N LEU A 7 3.59 -17.63 7.32
CA LEU A 7 4.20 -18.88 7.78
C LEU A 7 5.52 -19.16 7.06
N ASP A 8 5.58 -18.89 5.78
CA ASP A 8 6.77 -19.17 4.95
C ASP A 8 7.96 -18.31 5.38
N ILE A 9 7.73 -16.98 5.58
CA ILE A 9 8.78 -16.08 6.09
C ILE A 9 9.14 -16.41 7.53
N GLY A 10 8.18 -16.79 8.37
CA GLY A 10 8.40 -17.03 9.80
C GLY A 10 9.07 -18.36 10.13
N MET A 11 8.93 -19.37 9.29
CA MET A 11 9.34 -20.75 9.57
C MET A 11 10.48 -21.26 8.70
N ASN A 12 10.79 -20.60 7.60
CA ASN A 12 11.88 -21.00 6.71
C ASN A 12 13.14 -20.18 6.92
N ASP A 13 14.28 -20.85 6.87
CA ASP A 13 15.59 -20.20 6.86
C ASP A 13 15.90 -19.73 5.43
N TRP A 14 15.85 -18.44 5.23
CA TRP A 14 16.16 -17.82 3.95
C TRP A 14 17.63 -17.49 3.82
N MET A 15 18.27 -17.97 2.78
CA MET A 15 19.63 -17.57 2.46
C MET A 15 19.63 -16.16 1.88
N ILE A 16 20.27 -15.22 2.59
CA ILE A 16 20.43 -13.85 2.16
C ILE A 16 21.90 -13.50 2.02
N LYS A 17 22.21 -12.52 1.18
CA LYS A 17 23.53 -11.88 1.18
C LYS A 17 23.66 -11.05 2.46
N ASP A 18 24.78 -10.37 2.63
CA ASP A 18 25.04 -9.52 3.79
C ASP A 18 23.87 -8.56 4.05
N LEU A 19 23.51 -8.42 5.32
CA LEU A 19 22.56 -7.40 5.76
C LEU A 19 23.18 -6.02 5.54
N LYS A 20 22.56 -5.24 4.70
CA LYS A 20 22.94 -3.84 4.49
C LYS A 20 22.35 -3.02 5.64
N TRP A 21 23.15 -2.76 6.64
CA TRP A 21 22.80 -1.91 7.75
C TRP A 21 23.48 -0.56 7.63
N ASP A 22 22.72 0.52 7.81
CA ASP A 22 23.24 1.89 7.78
C ASP A 22 22.81 2.62 9.06
N ASP A 23 23.75 2.81 9.98
CA ASP A 23 23.53 3.55 11.23
C ASP A 23 23.20 5.04 11.02
N LYS A 24 23.47 5.57 9.82
CA LYS A 24 23.20 6.96 9.46
C LYS A 24 21.83 7.13 8.78
N PHE A 25 21.15 6.04 8.48
CA PHE A 25 19.83 6.10 7.84
C PHE A 25 18.84 6.89 8.70
N LYS A 26 18.30 7.94 8.12
CA LYS A 26 17.23 8.73 8.73
C LYS A 26 15.94 8.49 7.95
N PRO A 27 14.90 7.92 8.57
CA PRO A 27 13.63 7.73 7.88
C PRO A 27 13.01 9.09 7.54
N ASP A 28 12.47 9.21 6.35
CA ASP A 28 11.60 10.33 6.00
C ASP A 28 10.35 10.29 6.88
N ARG A 29 10.14 11.33 7.66
CA ARG A 29 9.00 11.45 8.56
C ARG A 29 7.86 12.28 7.97
N GLY A 30 7.97 12.66 6.70
CA GLY A 30 7.02 13.52 6.02
C GLY A 30 7.08 14.97 6.49
N LYS A 31 5.96 15.67 6.44
CA LYS A 31 5.83 17.10 6.73
C LYS A 31 5.90 17.41 8.23
N VAL A 32 7.07 17.24 8.84
CA VAL A 32 7.32 17.57 10.25
C VAL A 32 7.96 18.96 10.34
N LEU A 33 7.29 19.88 11.02
CA LEU A 33 7.77 21.25 11.21
C LEU A 33 8.90 21.30 12.25
N SER A 34 9.92 22.09 11.95
CA SER A 34 10.97 22.48 12.89
C SER A 34 10.47 23.54 13.88
N SER A 35 11.24 23.79 14.94
CA SER A 35 10.91 24.83 15.92
C SER A 35 10.86 26.22 15.28
N GLU A 36 11.76 26.52 14.35
CA GLU A 36 11.82 27.79 13.65
C GLU A 36 10.61 28.01 12.74
N GLU A 37 10.23 26.98 11.96
CA GLU A 37 9.02 27.06 11.12
C GLU A 37 7.77 27.28 11.95
N ILE A 38 7.62 26.60 13.10
CA ILE A 38 6.49 26.78 14.01
C ILE A 38 6.49 28.18 14.59
N GLU A 39 7.66 28.74 14.97
CA GLU A 39 7.75 30.08 15.56
C GLU A 39 7.31 31.18 14.57
N ASN A 40 7.59 30.98 13.28
CA ASN A 40 7.21 31.88 12.21
C ASN A 40 5.75 31.75 11.76
N MET A 41 5.01 30.75 12.25
CA MET A 41 3.59 30.59 11.98
C MET A 41 2.75 31.43 12.93
N GLU A 42 1.66 31.98 12.42
CA GLU A 42 0.66 32.65 13.27
C GLU A 42 -0.03 31.62 14.19
N THR A 43 -0.52 30.53 13.60
CA THR A 43 -1.20 29.44 14.32
C THR A 43 -0.92 28.12 13.65
N PHE A 44 -0.66 27.09 14.44
CA PHE A 44 -0.54 25.72 13.96
C PHE A 44 -1.88 24.99 14.02
N HIS A 45 -2.30 24.40 12.89
CA HIS A 45 -3.50 23.58 12.80
C HIS A 45 -3.16 22.18 12.31
N ARG A 46 -3.32 21.16 13.17
CA ARG A 46 -2.90 19.77 12.91
C ARG A 46 -3.62 19.13 11.73
N TYR A 47 -4.82 19.55 11.40
CA TYR A 47 -5.64 18.92 10.36
C TYR A 47 -5.80 19.77 9.10
N LEU A 48 -5.21 20.95 9.06
CA LEU A 48 -5.28 21.85 7.91
C LEU A 48 -4.34 21.37 6.81
N ASP A 49 -4.90 21.10 5.65
CA ASP A 49 -4.17 20.88 4.40
C ASP A 49 -3.88 22.23 3.76
N VAL A 50 -2.62 22.64 3.72
CA VAL A 50 -2.22 23.98 3.25
C VAL A 50 -1.74 23.99 1.81
N ASP A 51 -1.43 22.84 1.22
CA ASP A 51 -0.86 22.70 -0.12
C ASP A 51 -1.67 21.76 -1.05
N GLY A 52 -2.79 21.26 -0.55
CA GLY A 52 -3.78 20.53 -1.35
C GLY A 52 -3.44 19.09 -1.65
N ASP A 53 -2.45 18.50 -0.97
CA ASP A 53 -2.08 17.08 -1.14
C ASP A 53 -2.79 16.14 -0.16
N GLY A 54 -3.66 16.66 0.71
CA GLY A 54 -4.41 15.93 1.72
C GLY A 54 -3.60 15.58 2.97
N ILE A 55 -2.29 15.91 3.02
CA ILE A 55 -1.38 15.57 4.12
C ILE A 55 -1.06 16.80 4.95
N PRO A 56 -1.73 17.02 6.09
CA PRO A 56 -1.43 18.16 6.97
C PRO A 56 -0.02 18.06 7.58
N TYR A 57 0.55 19.23 7.86
CA TYR A 57 1.76 19.31 8.64
C TYR A 57 1.57 18.77 10.06
N ARG A 58 2.66 18.30 10.66
CA ARG A 58 2.67 17.81 12.04
C ARG A 58 3.86 18.34 12.81
N THR A 59 3.73 18.31 14.11
CA THR A 59 4.78 18.69 15.06
C THR A 59 5.17 17.48 15.90
N ILE A 60 6.36 17.54 16.48
CA ILE A 60 6.82 16.56 17.47
C ILE A 60 6.64 17.19 18.85
N PRO A 61 6.02 16.51 19.82
CA PRO A 61 5.88 17.04 21.18
C PRO A 61 7.23 17.48 21.76
N GLY A 62 7.25 18.67 22.38
CA GLY A 62 8.45 19.25 22.96
C GLY A 62 9.31 20.10 22.00
N THR A 63 8.99 20.15 20.71
CA THR A 63 9.74 20.97 19.74
C THR A 63 9.52 22.47 19.96
N ASN A 64 8.26 22.89 20.07
CA ASN A 64 7.87 24.30 20.28
C ASN A 64 6.47 24.36 20.91
N PRO A 65 6.23 25.21 21.93
CA PRO A 65 4.92 25.34 22.57
C PRO A 65 3.79 25.70 21.58
N LYS A 66 4.05 26.56 20.58
CA LYS A 66 3.08 26.97 19.55
C LYS A 66 2.62 25.78 18.67
N GLY A 67 3.41 24.71 18.60
CA GLY A 67 3.07 23.49 17.87
C GLY A 67 2.20 22.50 18.66
N SER A 68 1.76 22.88 19.85
CA SER A 68 0.88 22.06 20.68
C SER A 68 -0.55 22.08 20.13
N TYR A 69 -1.22 20.93 20.19
CA TYR A 69 -2.62 20.81 19.78
C TYR A 69 -3.34 19.76 20.62
N PHE A 70 -4.65 19.85 20.66
CA PHE A 70 -5.49 18.87 21.32
C PHE A 70 -6.14 17.94 20.29
N THR A 71 -6.04 16.62 20.52
CA THR A 71 -6.67 15.61 19.67
C THR A 71 -7.96 15.15 20.30
N ARG A 72 -9.04 15.09 19.51
CA ARG A 72 -10.33 14.54 19.93
C ARG A 72 -10.65 13.26 19.13
N GLY A 73 -11.32 12.32 19.79
CA GLY A 73 -11.85 11.12 19.13
C GLY A 73 -13.22 11.34 18.47
N SER A 74 -13.86 12.50 18.72
CA SER A 74 -15.12 12.92 18.11
C SER A 74 -14.89 13.72 16.82
N GLY A 75 -15.97 14.07 16.10
CA GLY A 75 -15.92 14.94 14.93
C GLY A 75 -15.20 16.25 15.20
N HIS A 76 -14.38 16.68 14.27
CA HIS A 76 -13.65 17.94 14.34
C HIS A 76 -13.58 18.57 12.94
N ASN A 77 -13.45 19.89 12.89
CA ASN A 77 -13.20 20.61 11.65
C ASN A 77 -11.70 20.63 11.28
N ARG A 78 -11.35 21.24 10.16
CA ARG A 78 -9.98 21.36 9.66
C ARG A 78 -9.01 22.07 10.62
N PHE A 79 -9.54 22.85 11.56
CA PHE A 79 -8.74 23.56 12.57
C PHE A 79 -8.60 22.77 13.88
N GLY A 80 -9.20 21.58 13.98
CA GLY A 80 -9.17 20.75 15.19
C GLY A 80 -10.23 21.10 16.23
N GLY A 81 -11.11 22.05 15.95
CA GLY A 81 -12.25 22.39 16.81
C GLY A 81 -13.33 21.32 16.72
N TYR A 82 -13.99 21.00 17.84
CA TYR A 82 -15.17 20.14 17.84
C TYR A 82 -16.27 20.74 16.97
N THR A 83 -16.91 19.88 16.18
CA THR A 83 -18.05 20.27 15.35
C THR A 83 -19.06 19.15 15.19
N GLU A 84 -20.33 19.50 15.08
CA GLU A 84 -21.45 18.66 14.66
C GLU A 84 -22.01 19.12 13.30
N ASP A 85 -21.36 20.12 12.68
CA ASP A 85 -21.73 20.56 11.34
C ASP A 85 -21.35 19.52 10.28
N ALA A 86 -22.35 19.11 9.49
CA ALA A 86 -22.18 18.06 8.50
C ALA A 86 -21.21 18.44 7.38
N SER A 87 -21.16 19.72 6.99
CA SER A 87 -20.28 20.20 5.93
C SER A 87 -18.82 20.25 6.37
N GLU A 88 -18.55 20.67 7.61
CA GLU A 88 -17.21 20.63 8.18
C GLU A 88 -16.68 19.21 8.36
N TYR A 89 -17.55 18.27 8.75
CA TYR A 89 -17.21 16.85 8.83
C TYR A 89 -16.88 16.28 7.45
N GLN A 90 -17.73 16.55 6.44
CA GLN A 90 -17.52 16.11 5.08
C GLN A 90 -16.19 16.63 4.51
N ASP A 91 -15.87 17.91 4.72
CA ASP A 91 -14.60 18.52 4.30
C ASP A 91 -13.37 17.75 4.81
N VAL A 92 -13.39 17.32 6.07
CA VAL A 92 -12.30 16.51 6.66
C VAL A 92 -12.23 15.12 6.03
N VAL A 93 -13.37 14.48 5.77
CA VAL A 93 -13.43 13.16 5.13
C VAL A 93 -12.96 13.23 3.68
N ASP A 94 -13.38 14.25 2.94
CA ASP A 94 -12.96 14.47 1.54
C ASP A 94 -11.45 14.71 1.44
N ARG A 95 -10.87 15.47 2.38
CA ARG A 95 -9.41 15.61 2.49
C ARG A 95 -8.71 14.24 2.65
N LEU A 96 -9.31 13.29 3.37
CA LEU A 96 -8.73 11.94 3.50
C LEU A 96 -8.70 11.19 2.17
N LEU A 97 -9.66 11.42 1.27
CA LEU A 97 -9.62 10.87 -0.08
C LEU A 97 -8.46 11.46 -0.88
N VAL A 98 -8.25 12.78 -0.82
CA VAL A 98 -7.08 13.42 -1.45
C VAL A 98 -5.78 12.85 -0.92
N LYS A 99 -5.65 12.71 0.41
CA LYS A 99 -4.49 12.06 1.04
C LYS A 99 -4.26 10.64 0.53
N TRP A 100 -5.33 9.90 0.27
CA TRP A 100 -5.27 8.53 -0.23
C TRP A 100 -4.71 8.48 -1.66
N GLU A 101 -5.11 9.43 -2.51
CA GLU A 101 -4.55 9.56 -3.85
C GLU A 101 -3.06 9.93 -3.82
N THR A 102 -2.67 10.86 -2.93
CA THR A 102 -1.26 11.19 -2.71
C THR A 102 -0.46 9.97 -2.26
N ALA A 103 -1.00 9.17 -1.33
CA ALA A 103 -0.35 7.96 -0.84
C ALA A 103 -0.04 6.96 -1.95
N LYS A 104 -0.86 6.84 -3.00
CA LYS A 104 -0.60 5.98 -4.16
C LYS A 104 0.72 6.32 -4.88
N THR A 105 1.19 7.56 -4.76
CA THR A 105 2.44 8.01 -5.38
C THR A 105 3.68 7.77 -4.51
N LEU A 106 3.48 7.58 -3.21
CA LEU A 106 4.54 7.47 -2.19
C LEU A 106 4.86 6.04 -1.78
N VAL A 107 3.93 5.11 -1.99
CA VAL A 107 4.13 3.70 -1.63
C VAL A 107 5.04 2.98 -2.64
N PRO A 108 5.72 1.89 -2.23
CA PRO A 108 6.57 1.10 -3.13
C PRO A 108 5.81 0.57 -4.35
N LYS A 109 6.38 0.78 -5.53
CA LYS A 109 5.84 0.25 -6.77
C LYS A 109 5.88 -1.27 -6.80
N PRO A 110 4.91 -1.94 -7.48
CA PRO A 110 4.94 -3.38 -7.67
C PRO A 110 6.17 -3.81 -8.46
N ALA A 111 6.57 -5.07 -8.29
CA ALA A 111 7.51 -5.69 -9.21
C ALA A 111 6.73 -6.32 -10.37
N VAL A 112 7.12 -6.00 -11.60
CA VAL A 112 6.45 -6.48 -12.80
C VAL A 112 7.42 -7.23 -13.69
N SER A 113 6.97 -8.34 -14.25
CA SER A 113 7.71 -9.15 -15.23
C SER A 113 6.80 -9.47 -16.40
N PHE A 114 7.08 -8.88 -17.55
CA PHE A 114 6.30 -9.09 -18.78
C PHE A 114 6.81 -10.25 -19.60
N SER A 115 5.90 -10.89 -20.32
CA SER A 115 6.14 -11.89 -21.36
C SER A 115 5.66 -11.32 -22.72
N LYS A 116 5.60 -12.18 -23.73
CA LYS A 116 5.19 -11.77 -25.09
C LYS A 116 3.69 -11.61 -25.29
N SER A 117 2.85 -12.10 -24.35
CA SER A 117 1.39 -12.06 -24.45
C SER A 117 0.78 -11.28 -23.30
N ASN A 118 -0.29 -10.53 -23.56
CA ASN A 118 -1.08 -9.81 -22.56
C ASN A 118 -2.45 -10.49 -22.28
N GLU A 119 -2.67 -11.71 -22.76
CA GLU A 119 -3.91 -12.43 -22.53
C GLU A 119 -4.12 -12.76 -21.05
N PHE A 120 -3.08 -13.31 -20.40
CA PHE A 120 -3.13 -13.77 -19.03
C PHE A 120 -2.08 -13.09 -18.14
N GLY A 121 -2.54 -12.64 -16.97
CA GLY A 121 -1.68 -12.10 -15.92
C GLY A 121 -1.78 -12.87 -14.61
N ILE A 122 -0.70 -12.87 -13.83
CA ILE A 122 -0.70 -13.35 -12.45
C ILE A 122 -0.45 -12.16 -11.53
N ILE A 123 -1.21 -12.07 -10.45
CA ILE A 123 -0.96 -11.12 -9.36
C ILE A 123 -0.78 -11.89 -8.05
N SER A 124 0.19 -11.49 -7.25
CA SER A 124 0.38 -12.01 -5.91
C SER A 124 0.92 -10.96 -4.93
N ILE A 125 0.99 -11.35 -3.67
CA ILE A 125 1.62 -10.58 -2.58
C ILE A 125 2.45 -11.53 -1.71
N GLY A 126 3.50 -10.99 -1.07
CA GLY A 126 4.26 -11.71 -0.05
C GLY A 126 5.12 -12.84 -0.59
N SER A 127 5.15 -13.96 0.12
CA SER A 127 6.03 -15.10 -0.12
C SER A 127 5.60 -16.01 -1.27
N CYS A 128 4.47 -15.77 -1.94
CA CYS A 128 4.10 -16.49 -3.16
C CYS A 128 5.08 -16.27 -4.33
N ASP A 129 5.97 -15.26 -4.25
CA ASP A 129 6.81 -14.80 -5.37
C ASP A 129 7.68 -15.91 -5.97
N ASP A 130 8.43 -16.65 -5.14
CA ASP A 130 9.38 -17.64 -5.63
C ASP A 130 8.69 -18.84 -6.29
N ALA A 131 7.61 -19.34 -5.69
CA ALA A 131 6.81 -20.40 -6.27
C ALA A 131 6.19 -20.00 -7.62
N ILE A 132 5.73 -18.76 -7.75
CA ILE A 132 5.18 -18.25 -9.01
C ILE A 132 6.27 -18.10 -10.06
N ARG A 133 7.47 -17.65 -9.70
CA ARG A 133 8.60 -17.54 -10.63
C ARG A 133 8.97 -18.91 -11.17
N GLU A 134 9.10 -19.91 -10.31
CA GLU A 134 9.38 -21.28 -10.71
C GLU A 134 8.27 -21.84 -11.60
N ALA A 135 7.00 -21.68 -11.20
CA ALA A 135 5.85 -22.11 -12.01
C ALA A 135 5.87 -21.49 -13.41
N ARG A 136 6.14 -20.18 -13.51
CA ARG A 136 6.27 -19.48 -14.80
C ARG A 136 7.41 -20.01 -15.66
N ASP A 137 8.53 -20.38 -15.06
CA ASP A 137 9.67 -20.97 -15.78
C ASP A 137 9.32 -22.37 -16.32
N VAL A 138 8.54 -23.15 -15.60
CA VAL A 138 8.01 -24.45 -16.07
C VAL A 138 7.03 -24.24 -17.22
N MET A 139 6.07 -23.33 -17.07
CA MET A 139 5.05 -23.03 -18.08
C MET A 139 5.68 -22.48 -19.37
N LYS A 140 6.71 -21.65 -19.27
CA LYS A 140 7.46 -21.11 -20.40
C LYS A 140 8.10 -22.22 -21.26
N LYS A 141 8.56 -23.30 -20.66
CA LYS A 141 9.08 -24.48 -21.40
C LYS A 141 8.01 -25.20 -22.22
N GLN A 142 6.74 -24.95 -21.89
CA GLN A 142 5.56 -25.46 -22.59
C GLN A 142 4.93 -24.41 -23.53
N ASP A 143 5.69 -23.33 -23.84
CA ASP A 143 5.26 -22.18 -24.64
C ASP A 143 4.07 -21.40 -24.05
N GLN A 144 3.80 -21.56 -22.75
CA GLN A 144 2.80 -20.81 -22.02
C GLN A 144 3.45 -19.61 -21.32
N ASN A 145 3.16 -18.42 -21.85
CA ASN A 145 3.78 -17.19 -21.36
C ASN A 145 2.77 -16.37 -20.55
N LEU A 146 3.06 -16.14 -19.27
CA LEU A 146 2.22 -15.36 -18.37
C LEU A 146 2.95 -14.10 -17.86
N ASN A 147 2.28 -12.98 -17.88
CA ASN A 147 2.76 -11.77 -17.21
C ASN A 147 2.59 -11.91 -15.71
N TYR A 148 3.45 -11.25 -14.94
CA TYR A 148 3.42 -11.34 -13.48
C TYR A 148 3.61 -9.98 -12.83
N LEU A 149 2.77 -9.68 -11.84
CA LEU A 149 2.88 -8.52 -10.98
C LEU A 149 2.86 -8.96 -9.51
N ARG A 150 3.91 -8.59 -8.77
CA ARG A 150 3.95 -8.73 -7.31
C ARG A 150 3.57 -7.41 -6.65
N VAL A 151 2.47 -7.39 -5.93
CA VAL A 151 2.05 -6.26 -5.11
C VAL A 151 3.01 -6.11 -3.93
N LYS A 152 3.45 -4.88 -3.65
CA LYS A 152 4.36 -4.57 -2.54
C LYS A 152 3.75 -3.64 -1.50
N ALA A 153 2.70 -2.93 -1.86
CA ALA A 153 2.08 -1.94 -0.98
C ALA A 153 0.62 -1.70 -1.34
N PHE A 154 -0.07 -1.07 -0.42
CA PHE A 154 -1.41 -0.52 -0.59
C PHE A 154 -1.41 0.92 -0.02
N PRO A 155 -2.12 1.88 -0.65
CA PRO A 155 -3.05 1.76 -1.78
C PRO A 155 -2.36 1.38 -3.09
N PHE A 156 -3.15 0.81 -4.02
CA PHE A 156 -2.61 0.37 -5.31
C PHE A 156 -2.12 1.53 -6.16
N THR A 157 -0.92 1.35 -6.71
CA THR A 157 -0.33 2.34 -7.63
C THR A 157 -0.92 2.23 -9.03
N LYS A 158 -0.65 3.23 -9.88
CA LYS A 158 -1.11 3.24 -11.28
C LYS A 158 -0.61 2.02 -12.08
N GLU A 159 0.54 1.46 -11.72
CA GLU A 159 1.09 0.27 -12.37
C GLU A 159 0.23 -0.97 -12.11
N VAL A 160 -0.40 -1.08 -10.93
CA VAL A 160 -1.35 -2.18 -10.64
C VAL A 160 -2.59 -2.01 -11.51
N GLN A 161 -3.18 -0.81 -11.56
CA GLN A 161 -4.33 -0.54 -12.40
C GLN A 161 -4.05 -0.85 -13.87
N LYS A 162 -2.92 -0.33 -14.38
CA LYS A 162 -2.51 -0.60 -15.76
C LYS A 162 -2.38 -2.10 -16.05
N PHE A 163 -1.81 -2.87 -15.12
CA PHE A 163 -1.70 -4.32 -15.28
C PHE A 163 -3.07 -5.00 -15.34
N LEU A 164 -4.02 -4.56 -14.52
CA LEU A 164 -5.40 -5.07 -14.54
C LEU A 164 -6.11 -4.75 -15.87
N ASP A 165 -5.89 -3.55 -16.41
CA ASP A 165 -6.51 -3.10 -17.65
C ASP A 165 -5.94 -3.82 -18.88
N ASP A 166 -4.63 -4.04 -18.90
CA ASP A 166 -3.90 -4.63 -20.03
C ASP A 166 -4.19 -6.13 -20.25
N HIS A 167 -4.80 -6.84 -19.30
CA HIS A 167 -5.02 -8.28 -19.37
C HIS A 167 -6.50 -8.65 -19.47
N GLU A 168 -6.80 -9.69 -20.25
CA GLU A 168 -8.16 -10.24 -20.36
C GLU A 168 -8.56 -11.02 -19.12
N MET A 169 -7.63 -11.80 -18.55
CA MET A 169 -7.85 -12.60 -17.34
C MET A 169 -6.65 -12.54 -16.40
N ILE A 170 -6.92 -12.49 -15.11
CA ILE A 170 -5.92 -12.36 -14.05
C ILE A 170 -6.11 -13.45 -13.01
N PHE A 171 -5.06 -14.21 -12.78
CA PHE A 171 -4.97 -15.18 -11.71
C PHE A 171 -4.38 -14.52 -10.47
N VAL A 172 -5.13 -14.42 -9.38
CA VAL A 172 -4.67 -13.88 -8.11
C VAL A 172 -4.30 -15.03 -7.19
N VAL A 173 -3.01 -15.13 -6.88
CA VAL A 173 -2.45 -16.21 -6.05
C VAL A 173 -2.19 -15.69 -4.65
N GLU A 174 -2.79 -16.33 -3.65
CA GLU A 174 -2.71 -15.88 -2.26
C GLU A 174 -2.83 -17.00 -1.25
N GLN A 175 -2.11 -16.85 -0.12
CA GLN A 175 -2.07 -17.83 0.97
C GLN A 175 -3.07 -17.47 2.06
N ASN A 176 -4.35 -17.34 1.69
CA ASN A 176 -5.43 -17.18 2.64
C ASN A 176 -6.73 -17.80 2.12
N ARG A 177 -7.62 -18.16 3.06
CA ARG A 177 -8.90 -18.81 2.77
C ARG A 177 -9.87 -17.88 2.02
N ASP A 178 -9.83 -16.61 2.32
CA ASP A 178 -10.95 -15.70 2.02
C ASP A 178 -10.75 -14.91 0.73
N GLY A 179 -9.60 -15.06 0.04
CA GLY A 179 -9.30 -14.34 -1.19
C GLY A 179 -9.23 -12.83 -0.95
N GLN A 180 -8.48 -12.41 0.05
CA GLN A 180 -8.45 -11.02 0.51
C GLN A 180 -7.86 -10.08 -0.54
N LEU A 181 -6.78 -10.48 -1.21
CA LEU A 181 -6.18 -9.67 -2.29
C LEU A 181 -7.13 -9.57 -3.48
N SER A 182 -7.76 -10.68 -3.88
CA SER A 182 -8.75 -10.68 -4.97
C SER A 182 -9.91 -9.72 -4.69
N LYS A 183 -10.45 -9.74 -3.46
CA LYS A 183 -11.52 -8.84 -3.04
C LYS A 183 -11.07 -7.39 -3.02
N LEU A 184 -9.85 -7.12 -2.53
CA LEU A 184 -9.30 -5.78 -2.46
C LEU A 184 -9.06 -5.20 -3.87
N LEU A 185 -8.58 -6.01 -4.82
CA LEU A 185 -8.43 -5.59 -6.22
C LEU A 185 -9.79 -5.24 -6.84
N ILE A 186 -10.82 -6.01 -6.57
CA ILE A 186 -12.17 -5.74 -7.08
C ILE A 186 -12.74 -4.45 -6.48
N SER A 187 -12.61 -4.23 -5.17
CA SER A 187 -13.20 -3.07 -4.49
C SER A 187 -12.42 -1.78 -4.71
N GLU A 188 -11.09 -1.82 -4.72
CA GLU A 188 -10.24 -0.62 -4.69
C GLU A 188 -9.61 -0.27 -6.05
N ALA A 189 -9.51 -1.24 -6.94
CA ALA A 189 -9.05 -1.01 -8.32
C ALA A 189 -10.20 -1.14 -9.34
N GLU A 190 -11.43 -1.30 -8.87
CA GLU A 190 -12.67 -1.33 -9.68
C GLU A 190 -12.60 -2.29 -10.89
N VAL A 191 -11.86 -3.39 -10.76
CA VAL A 191 -11.72 -4.37 -11.83
C VAL A 191 -12.99 -5.23 -11.96
N ASP A 192 -13.36 -5.56 -13.19
CA ASP A 192 -14.48 -6.50 -13.42
C ASP A 192 -14.19 -7.84 -12.73
N PRO A 193 -15.03 -8.28 -11.78
CA PRO A 193 -14.85 -9.57 -11.08
C PRO A 193 -14.70 -10.77 -12.02
N LYS A 194 -15.25 -10.71 -13.22
CA LYS A 194 -15.15 -11.78 -14.23
C LYS A 194 -13.72 -11.98 -14.72
N LYS A 195 -12.89 -10.92 -14.71
CA LYS A 195 -11.47 -10.99 -15.07
C LYS A 195 -10.63 -11.68 -14.00
N ILE A 196 -11.10 -11.78 -12.76
CA ILE A 196 -10.34 -12.30 -11.62
C ILE A 196 -10.63 -13.78 -11.40
N LYS A 197 -9.56 -14.57 -11.36
CA LYS A 197 -9.57 -15.98 -10.94
C LYS A 197 -8.71 -16.13 -9.70
N SER A 198 -9.34 -16.34 -8.55
CA SER A 198 -8.64 -16.51 -7.27
C SER A 198 -8.09 -17.93 -7.13
N ILE A 199 -6.80 -18.04 -6.93
CA ILE A 199 -6.08 -19.27 -6.58
C ILE A 199 -5.65 -19.14 -5.13
N ARG A 200 -6.22 -19.96 -4.25
CA ARG A 200 -6.04 -19.87 -2.80
C ARG A 200 -5.40 -21.13 -2.25
N LEU A 201 -4.32 -20.95 -1.50
CA LEU A 201 -3.69 -22.02 -0.75
C LEU A 201 -3.73 -21.66 0.75
N TYR A 202 -4.31 -22.50 1.60
CA TYR A 202 -4.48 -22.23 3.03
C TYR A 202 -4.47 -23.50 3.88
N ASN A 203 -3.62 -24.44 3.49
CA ASN A 203 -3.49 -25.74 4.15
C ASN A 203 -2.42 -25.79 5.25
N GLY A 204 -1.85 -24.63 5.62
CA GLY A 204 -0.85 -24.49 6.66
C GLY A 204 0.58 -24.86 6.26
N ILE A 205 0.83 -25.03 4.96
CA ILE A 205 2.19 -25.26 4.44
C ILE A 205 2.53 -24.17 3.41
N PRO A 206 3.83 -23.90 3.17
CA PRO A 206 4.27 -22.99 2.12
C PRO A 206 3.75 -23.39 0.75
N ILE A 207 3.56 -22.39 -0.13
CA ILE A 207 3.12 -22.63 -1.50
C ILE A 207 4.24 -23.21 -2.35
N PHE A 208 3.92 -24.13 -3.25
CA PHE A 208 4.86 -24.69 -4.22
C PHE A 208 4.43 -24.35 -5.65
N SER A 209 5.36 -24.52 -6.57
CA SER A 209 5.18 -24.32 -8.02
C SER A 209 4.33 -25.37 -8.73
N LYS A 210 3.99 -26.46 -8.06
CA LYS A 210 3.24 -27.61 -8.63
C LYS A 210 1.83 -27.69 -8.11
#